data_539a2670aaf4556a423d5fee576a0ca8
#
_entry.id   539a2670aaf4556a423d5fee576a0ca8
#
_cell.length_a   1.000
_cell.length_b   1.000
_cell.length_c   1.000
_cell.angle_alpha   90.00
_cell.angle_beta   90.00
_cell.angle_gamma   90.00
#
_symmetry.space_group_name_H-M   'P 1'
#
loop_
_entity.id
_entity.type
_entity.pdbx_description
1 polymer ?
#
loop_
_entity_poly.entity_id
_entity_poly.type
_entity_poly.pdbx_seq_one_letter_code
_entity_poly.pdbx_strand_id
1 'polypeptide(L)'
;HETISLAFALTEEAMEDNLYDRLGARYTRALARSMAHTKQVKAAATLNNAFDSSFTGGDGKELCATDHPLAGGGTFRNEPSTAADLNETSLENALIDISTFVDERNMIIALRGTKMIVPPQLQFVADRLLESTLRVGTADNDINAINNMGMLPDGYTVNHFLPDPDAFFIKTD
;
A
#
# COMPACT_ATOMS: atom_id res chain seq x y z
N HIS A 1 -1.10 -15.86 11.18
CA HIS A 1 -2.56 -15.67 11.39
C HIS A 1 -2.81 -15.01 12.73
N GLU A 2 -3.59 -13.93 12.74
CA GLU A 2 -4.00 -13.22 13.95
C GLU A 2 -5.51 -13.31 14.09
N THR A 3 -5.99 -13.65 15.29
CA THR A 3 -7.43 -13.71 15.58
C THR A 3 -7.89 -12.36 16.10
N ILE A 4 -8.88 -11.78 15.45
CA ILE A 4 -9.52 -10.55 15.89
C ILE A 4 -10.88 -10.91 16.47
N SER A 5 -11.08 -10.66 17.76
CA SER A 5 -12.35 -10.92 18.44
C SER A 5 -12.79 -9.69 19.24
N LEU A 6 -14.08 -9.46 19.28
CA LEU A 6 -14.71 -8.41 20.08
C LEU A 6 -16.09 -8.89 20.47
N ALA A 7 -16.49 -8.61 21.69
CA ALA A 7 -17.79 -8.99 22.23
C ALA A 7 -18.46 -7.80 22.94
N PHE A 8 -19.77 -7.86 23.08
CA PHE A 8 -20.56 -7.00 23.95
C PHE A 8 -21.48 -7.85 24.80
N ALA A 9 -21.86 -7.35 25.97
CA ALA A 9 -22.82 -7.98 26.84
C ALA A 9 -24.05 -7.07 27.00
N LEU A 10 -25.22 -7.68 27.14
CA LEU A 10 -26.45 -7.02 27.58
C LEU A 10 -26.68 -7.36 29.03
N THR A 11 -27.01 -6.35 29.85
CA THR A 11 -27.34 -6.56 31.24
C THR A 11 -28.75 -7.12 31.41
N GLU A 12 -28.98 -7.83 32.50
CA GLU A 12 -30.31 -8.37 32.83
C GLU A 12 -31.36 -7.26 32.98
N GLU A 13 -30.98 -6.13 33.57
CA GLU A 13 -31.81 -4.93 33.67
C GLU A 13 -32.28 -4.39 32.31
N ALA A 14 -31.38 -4.37 31.31
CA ALA A 14 -31.75 -3.96 29.95
C ALA A 14 -32.68 -4.94 29.25
N MET A 15 -32.67 -6.20 29.66
CA MET A 15 -33.60 -7.23 29.18
C MET A 15 -34.98 -7.08 29.86
N GLU A 16 -35.01 -6.81 31.17
CA GLU A 16 -36.26 -6.58 31.91
C GLU A 16 -37.00 -5.32 31.46
N ASP A 17 -36.24 -4.23 31.14
CA ASP A 17 -36.78 -2.98 30.59
C ASP A 17 -37.15 -3.05 29.10
N ASN A 18 -37.10 -4.23 28.48
CA ASN A 18 -37.43 -4.48 27.06
C ASN A 18 -36.60 -3.62 26.07
N LEU A 19 -35.37 -3.23 26.45
CA LEU A 19 -34.47 -2.40 25.64
C LEU A 19 -33.52 -3.24 24.76
N TYR A 20 -33.53 -4.57 24.89
CA TYR A 20 -32.58 -5.48 24.27
C TYR A 20 -32.55 -5.38 22.73
N ASP A 21 -33.70 -5.23 22.09
CA ASP A 21 -33.78 -5.13 20.62
C ASP A 21 -33.04 -3.89 20.09
N ARG A 22 -33.28 -2.72 20.69
CA ARG A 22 -32.67 -1.47 20.26
C ARG A 22 -31.18 -1.42 20.59
N LEU A 23 -30.79 -1.86 21.77
CA LEU A 23 -29.40 -1.90 22.22
C LEU A 23 -28.63 -2.99 21.47
N GLY A 24 -29.19 -4.18 21.33
CA GLY A 24 -28.58 -5.28 20.61
C GLY A 24 -28.27 -4.92 19.15
N ALA A 25 -29.24 -4.38 18.43
CA ALA A 25 -29.04 -3.95 17.04
C ALA A 25 -27.98 -2.84 16.90
N ARG A 26 -27.96 -1.87 17.85
CA ARG A 26 -26.97 -0.79 17.87
C ARG A 26 -25.54 -1.32 18.15
N TYR A 27 -25.41 -2.19 19.15
CA TYR A 27 -24.10 -2.75 19.51
C TYR A 27 -23.57 -3.71 18.46
N THR A 28 -24.43 -4.51 17.81
CA THR A 28 -24.03 -5.39 16.71
C THR A 28 -23.48 -4.58 15.52
N ARG A 29 -24.12 -3.47 15.15
CA ARG A 29 -23.61 -2.59 14.08
C ARG A 29 -22.30 -1.92 14.47
N ALA A 30 -22.15 -1.49 15.73
CA ALA A 30 -20.93 -0.90 16.24
C ALA A 30 -19.76 -1.92 16.24
N LEU A 31 -20.03 -3.15 16.67
CA LEU A 31 -19.10 -4.27 16.65
C LEU A 31 -18.64 -4.58 15.21
N ALA A 32 -19.57 -4.73 14.27
CA ALA A 32 -19.24 -5.00 12.87
C ALA A 32 -18.35 -3.89 12.26
N ARG A 33 -18.68 -2.63 12.55
CA ARG A 33 -17.89 -1.47 12.10
C ARG A 33 -16.50 -1.46 12.72
N SER A 34 -16.37 -1.72 14.02
CA SER A 34 -15.10 -1.79 14.74
C SER A 34 -14.22 -2.92 14.19
N MET A 35 -14.80 -4.10 13.93
CA MET A 35 -14.05 -5.22 13.34
C MET A 35 -13.59 -4.93 11.92
N ALA A 36 -14.43 -4.29 11.10
CA ALA A 36 -14.03 -3.86 9.75
C ALA A 36 -12.88 -2.84 9.80
N HIS A 37 -12.95 -1.86 10.69
CA HIS A 37 -11.87 -0.90 10.92
C HIS A 37 -10.56 -1.58 11.35
N THR A 38 -10.63 -2.50 12.31
CA THR A 38 -9.44 -3.25 12.78
C THR A 38 -8.81 -4.06 11.64
N LYS A 39 -9.61 -4.68 10.76
CA LYS A 39 -9.08 -5.37 9.56
C LYS A 39 -8.33 -4.41 8.64
N GLN A 40 -8.87 -3.22 8.39
CA GLN A 40 -8.21 -2.22 7.54
C GLN A 40 -6.89 -1.76 8.15
N VAL A 41 -6.87 -1.44 9.45
CA VAL A 41 -5.65 -1.04 10.16
C VAL A 41 -4.59 -2.15 10.11
N LYS A 42 -5.00 -3.40 10.35
CA LYS A 42 -4.07 -4.56 10.30
C LYS A 42 -3.55 -4.83 8.90
N ALA A 43 -4.39 -4.68 7.87
CA ALA A 43 -3.94 -4.80 6.48
C ALA A 43 -2.96 -3.68 6.10
N ALA A 44 -3.23 -2.44 6.50
CA ALA A 44 -2.34 -1.32 6.27
C ALA A 44 -1.02 -1.43 7.06
N ALA A 45 -1.02 -2.10 8.21
CA ALA A 45 0.18 -2.28 9.03
C ALA A 45 1.33 -2.98 8.27
N THR A 46 1.03 -3.83 7.31
CA THR A 46 2.04 -4.46 6.44
C THR A 46 2.82 -3.41 5.64
N LEU A 47 2.12 -2.41 5.09
CA LEU A 47 2.75 -1.32 4.35
C LEU A 47 3.37 -0.27 5.29
N ASN A 48 2.72 0.02 6.41
CA ASN A 48 3.23 0.98 7.40
C ASN A 48 4.57 0.56 8.00
N ASN A 49 4.80 -0.74 8.10
CA ASN A 49 6.03 -1.31 8.64
C ASN A 49 6.96 -1.81 7.52
N ALA A 50 6.71 -1.43 6.26
CA ALA A 50 7.44 -1.95 5.12
C ALA A 50 8.94 -1.63 5.15
N PHE A 51 9.32 -0.51 5.75
CA PHE A 51 10.70 -0.03 5.87
C PHE A 51 11.28 -0.19 7.29
N ASP A 52 10.55 -0.85 8.20
CA ASP A 52 10.97 -1.02 9.59
C ASP A 52 11.66 -2.37 9.78
N SER A 53 12.96 -2.34 10.04
CA SER A 53 13.80 -3.52 10.27
C SER A 53 13.40 -4.37 11.49
N SER A 54 12.49 -3.87 12.34
CA SER A 54 11.88 -4.65 13.44
C SER A 54 10.82 -5.64 12.94
N PHE A 55 10.28 -5.46 11.73
CA PHE A 55 9.25 -6.28 11.11
C PHE A 55 9.81 -7.08 9.93
N THR A 56 10.58 -8.11 10.25
CA THR A 56 11.28 -8.92 9.25
C THR A 56 10.39 -10.02 8.64
N GLY A 57 10.61 -10.28 7.36
CA GLY A 57 10.03 -11.40 6.61
C GLY A 57 10.77 -12.72 6.84
N GLY A 58 10.50 -13.69 5.96
CA GLY A 58 11.13 -15.03 6.03
C GLY A 58 12.63 -15.04 5.69
N ASP A 59 13.11 -14.02 5.02
CA ASP A 59 14.51 -13.80 4.65
C ASP A 59 15.30 -13.00 5.69
N GLY A 60 14.64 -12.56 6.78
CA GLY A 60 15.24 -11.79 7.86
C GLY A 60 15.35 -10.29 7.57
N LYS A 61 14.73 -9.81 6.47
CA LYS A 61 14.66 -8.38 6.10
C LYS A 61 13.24 -7.85 6.18
N GLU A 62 13.10 -6.52 6.26
CA GLU A 62 11.84 -5.80 6.13
C GLU A 62 11.20 -6.03 4.76
N LEU A 63 9.93 -5.65 4.59
CA LEU A 63 9.21 -5.87 3.34
C LEU A 63 9.82 -5.13 2.15
N CYS A 64 10.29 -3.90 2.36
CA CYS A 64 11.02 -3.11 1.39
C CYS A 64 12.44 -2.88 1.93
N ALA A 65 13.43 -3.38 1.22
CA ALA A 65 14.83 -3.27 1.61
C ALA A 65 15.75 -3.20 0.38
N THR A 66 16.93 -2.65 0.57
CA THR A 66 17.97 -2.56 -0.47
C THR A 66 18.84 -3.81 -0.56
N ASP A 67 18.70 -4.75 0.37
CA ASP A 67 19.65 -5.84 0.56
C ASP A 67 19.00 -7.20 0.90
N HIS A 68 17.86 -7.53 0.27
CA HIS A 68 17.28 -8.87 0.37
C HIS A 68 18.28 -9.94 -0.07
N PRO A 69 18.55 -10.98 0.75
CA PRO A 69 19.52 -12.00 0.38
C PRO A 69 18.99 -12.92 -0.73
N LEU A 70 19.84 -13.20 -1.73
CA LEU A 70 19.54 -14.16 -2.79
C LEU A 70 20.13 -15.54 -2.44
N ALA A 71 19.40 -16.62 -2.74
CA ALA A 71 19.86 -17.99 -2.50
C ALA A 71 21.17 -18.34 -3.24
N GLY A 72 21.39 -17.73 -4.40
CA GLY A 72 22.61 -17.87 -5.20
C GLY A 72 23.80 -17.00 -4.72
N GLY A 73 23.61 -16.21 -3.66
CA GLY A 73 24.56 -15.20 -3.18
C GLY A 73 24.34 -13.83 -3.83
N GLY A 74 24.71 -12.77 -3.10
CA GLY A 74 24.40 -11.40 -3.47
C GLY A 74 23.12 -10.90 -2.83
N THR A 75 22.68 -9.71 -3.21
CA THR A 75 21.51 -9.04 -2.66
C THR A 75 20.61 -8.50 -3.78
N PHE A 76 19.33 -8.42 -3.49
CA PHE A 76 18.30 -7.85 -4.34
C PHE A 76 17.65 -6.68 -3.61
N ARG A 77 17.26 -5.64 -4.33
CA ARG A 77 16.53 -4.49 -3.77
C ARG A 77 15.13 -4.40 -4.40
N ASN A 78 14.14 -4.09 -3.59
CA ASN A 78 12.78 -3.78 -4.03
C ASN A 78 12.33 -2.36 -3.63
N GLU A 79 13.29 -1.54 -3.23
CA GLU A 79 13.09 -0.12 -2.98
C GLU A 79 14.16 0.71 -3.71
N PRO A 80 13.94 2.02 -3.95
CA PRO A 80 14.96 2.88 -4.52
C PRO A 80 16.22 2.93 -3.65
N SER A 81 17.40 2.98 -4.27
CA SER A 81 18.69 3.11 -3.53
C SER A 81 18.80 4.40 -2.72
N THR A 82 18.00 5.40 -3.05
CA THR A 82 17.87 6.67 -2.34
C THR A 82 16.39 6.98 -2.23
N ALA A 83 15.93 7.20 -1.01
CA ALA A 83 14.55 7.60 -0.77
C ALA A 83 14.20 8.87 -1.55
N ALA A 84 13.04 8.89 -2.18
CA ALA A 84 12.57 10.02 -2.98
C ALA A 84 11.05 10.16 -2.89
N ASP A 85 10.61 11.41 -2.77
CA ASP A 85 9.19 11.73 -2.80
C ASP A 85 8.55 11.38 -4.14
N LEU A 86 7.24 11.19 -4.14
CA LEU A 86 6.48 10.88 -5.36
C LEU A 86 6.53 12.07 -6.34
N ASN A 87 7.25 11.87 -7.42
CA ASN A 87 7.30 12.76 -8.58
C ASN A 87 7.45 11.93 -9.85
N GLU A 88 7.41 12.59 -11.01
CA GLU A 88 7.51 11.91 -12.31
C GLU A 88 8.80 11.08 -12.41
N THR A 89 9.95 11.67 -12.10
CA THR A 89 11.25 11.01 -12.21
C THR A 89 11.39 9.83 -11.25
N SER A 90 10.93 9.97 -9.99
CA SER A 90 10.99 8.88 -9.02
C SER A 90 10.08 7.72 -9.41
N LEU A 91 8.91 8.02 -9.97
CA LEU A 91 7.97 7.00 -10.46
C LEU A 91 8.52 6.29 -11.70
N GLU A 92 9.09 7.01 -12.67
CA GLU A 92 9.74 6.43 -13.84
C GLU A 92 10.89 5.49 -13.43
N ASN A 93 11.76 5.95 -12.53
CA ASN A 93 12.87 5.13 -12.02
C ASN A 93 12.37 3.86 -11.31
N ALA A 94 11.33 3.97 -10.49
CA ALA A 94 10.75 2.81 -9.82
C ALA A 94 10.17 1.79 -10.81
N LEU A 95 9.50 2.25 -11.87
CA LEU A 95 8.96 1.37 -12.92
C LEU A 95 10.07 0.71 -13.76
N ILE A 96 11.17 1.41 -14.00
CA ILE A 96 12.37 0.85 -14.66
C ILE A 96 12.99 -0.21 -13.75
N ASP A 97 13.20 0.09 -12.47
CA ASP A 97 13.75 -0.84 -11.50
C ASP A 97 12.91 -2.14 -11.43
N ILE A 98 11.57 -2.02 -11.34
CA ILE A 98 10.64 -3.18 -11.35
C ILE A 98 10.84 -4.04 -12.60
N SER A 99 11.01 -3.44 -13.77
CA SER A 99 11.19 -4.17 -15.03
C SER A 99 12.50 -4.96 -15.10
N THR A 100 13.47 -4.60 -14.27
CA THR A 100 14.80 -5.24 -14.19
C THR A 100 14.94 -6.21 -13.02
N PHE A 101 13.88 -6.44 -12.25
CA PHE A 101 13.90 -7.36 -11.11
C PHE A 101 14.30 -8.77 -11.53
N VAL A 102 15.08 -9.42 -10.67
CA VAL A 102 15.62 -10.75 -10.88
C VAL A 102 15.11 -11.76 -9.86
N ASP A 103 15.12 -13.03 -10.24
CA ASP A 103 14.84 -14.14 -9.33
C ASP A 103 16.07 -14.48 -8.46
N GLU A 104 15.92 -15.52 -7.63
CA GLU A 104 16.98 -16.04 -6.76
C GLU A 104 18.22 -16.54 -7.53
N ARG A 105 18.13 -16.71 -8.86
CA ARG A 105 19.18 -17.17 -9.76
C ARG A 105 19.75 -16.07 -10.64
N ASN A 106 19.41 -14.80 -10.36
CA ASN A 106 19.78 -13.64 -11.17
C ASN A 106 19.18 -13.62 -12.59
N MET A 107 18.05 -14.29 -12.82
CA MET A 107 17.33 -14.21 -14.09
C MET A 107 16.24 -13.14 -14.01
N ILE A 108 16.14 -12.30 -15.03
CA ILE A 108 15.10 -11.26 -15.12
C ILE A 108 13.72 -11.91 -15.17
N ILE A 109 12.82 -11.50 -14.26
CA ILE A 109 11.44 -12.00 -14.17
C ILE A 109 10.44 -11.15 -14.94
N ALA A 110 10.89 -10.01 -15.49
CA ALA A 110 10.10 -9.10 -16.33
C ALA A 110 8.75 -8.65 -15.72
N LEU A 111 8.75 -8.32 -14.43
CA LEU A 111 7.58 -7.80 -13.72
C LEU A 111 7.16 -6.44 -14.25
N ARG A 112 5.87 -6.13 -14.09
CA ARG A 112 5.30 -4.82 -14.40
C ARG A 112 4.55 -4.25 -13.21
N GLY A 113 4.65 -2.94 -13.02
CA GLY A 113 3.78 -2.24 -12.09
C GLY A 113 2.33 -2.28 -12.58
N THR A 114 1.39 -2.65 -11.73
CA THR A 114 -0.03 -2.68 -12.08
C THR A 114 -0.83 -1.60 -11.39
N LYS A 115 -0.53 -1.31 -10.14
CA LYS A 115 -1.29 -0.36 -9.33
C LYS A 115 -0.40 0.38 -8.34
N MET A 116 -0.66 1.67 -8.16
CA MET A 116 -0.03 2.46 -7.13
C MET A 116 -0.91 2.58 -5.89
N ILE A 117 -0.33 2.51 -4.69
CA ILE A 117 -0.99 2.71 -3.41
C ILE A 117 -0.38 3.95 -2.75
N VAL A 118 -1.22 4.90 -2.41
CA VAL A 118 -0.79 6.21 -1.86
C VAL A 118 -1.60 6.58 -0.62
N PRO A 119 -1.04 7.40 0.29
CA PRO A 119 -1.79 8.03 1.37
C PRO A 119 -2.68 9.16 0.80
N PRO A 120 -3.65 9.66 1.59
CA PRO A 120 -4.54 10.74 1.16
C PRO A 120 -3.82 12.03 0.74
N GLN A 121 -2.65 12.30 1.30
CA GLN A 121 -1.85 13.51 1.00
C GLN A 121 -1.31 13.51 -0.43
N LEU A 122 -0.99 12.32 -0.96
CA LEU A 122 -0.44 12.17 -2.32
C LEU A 122 -1.50 11.93 -3.40
N GLN A 123 -2.80 11.83 -3.06
CA GLN A 123 -3.84 11.49 -4.03
C GLN A 123 -3.89 12.43 -5.25
N PHE A 124 -3.75 13.75 -5.06
CA PHE A 124 -3.78 14.72 -6.15
C PHE A 124 -2.48 14.74 -6.98
N VAL A 125 -1.37 14.36 -6.37
CA VAL A 125 -0.10 14.19 -7.09
C VAL A 125 -0.18 12.94 -7.97
N ALA A 126 -0.68 11.83 -7.40
CA ALA A 126 -0.91 10.59 -8.11
C ALA A 126 -1.84 10.76 -9.33
N ASP A 127 -2.96 11.45 -9.13
CA ASP A 127 -3.91 11.75 -10.21
C ASP A 127 -3.25 12.53 -11.36
N ARG A 128 -2.51 13.60 -11.02
CA ARG A 128 -1.80 14.38 -12.04
C ARG A 128 -0.73 13.59 -12.78
N LEU A 129 -0.03 12.68 -12.09
CA LEU A 129 1.02 11.87 -12.73
C LEU A 129 0.44 10.77 -13.63
N LEU A 130 -0.70 10.19 -13.25
CA LEU A 130 -1.25 9.04 -13.97
C LEU A 130 -2.30 9.41 -15.01
N GLU A 131 -3.12 10.43 -14.77
CA GLU A 131 -4.27 10.77 -15.62
C GLU A 131 -4.02 11.96 -16.55
N SER A 132 -2.99 12.77 -16.31
CA SER A 132 -2.66 13.90 -17.18
C SER A 132 -2.16 13.41 -18.53
N THR A 133 -2.68 13.98 -19.62
CA THR A 133 -2.20 13.70 -20.99
C THR A 133 -0.90 14.41 -21.32
N LEU A 134 -0.66 15.54 -20.70
CA LEU A 134 0.54 16.34 -20.88
C LEU A 134 1.37 16.33 -19.59
N ARG A 135 2.66 16.53 -19.74
CA ARG A 135 3.60 16.61 -18.63
C ARG A 135 3.28 17.79 -17.71
N VAL A 136 3.15 17.50 -16.41
CA VAL A 136 2.80 18.50 -15.41
C VAL A 136 4.01 19.38 -15.08
N GLY A 137 3.82 20.71 -15.08
CA GLY A 137 4.85 21.66 -14.64
C GLY A 137 5.85 22.10 -15.71
N THR A 138 5.64 21.72 -16.99
CA THR A 138 6.43 22.22 -18.12
C THR A 138 5.66 23.30 -18.88
N ALA A 139 6.39 24.23 -19.51
CA ALA A 139 5.83 25.24 -20.39
C ALA A 139 5.64 24.68 -21.83
N ASP A 140 6.32 23.59 -22.12
CA ASP A 140 6.29 22.89 -23.39
C ASP A 140 5.13 21.88 -23.42
N ASN A 141 4.69 21.54 -24.64
CA ASN A 141 3.56 20.62 -24.85
C ASN A 141 4.04 19.15 -24.86
N ASP A 142 4.82 18.78 -23.84
CA ASP A 142 5.39 17.45 -23.70
C ASP A 142 4.32 16.41 -23.31
N ILE A 143 4.45 15.22 -23.87
CA ILE A 143 3.55 14.10 -23.56
C ILE A 143 3.92 13.51 -22.19
N ASN A 144 2.92 13.21 -21.38
CA ASN A 144 3.10 12.39 -20.18
C ASN A 144 3.33 10.93 -20.60
N ALA A 145 4.57 10.45 -20.50
CA ALA A 145 4.94 9.11 -20.92
C ALA A 145 4.26 8.02 -20.08
N ILE A 146 4.09 8.22 -18.79
CA ILE A 146 3.49 7.26 -17.85
C ILE A 146 2.04 6.96 -18.26
N ASN A 147 1.25 8.01 -18.51
CA ASN A 147 -0.13 7.88 -18.97
C ASN A 147 -0.19 7.28 -20.40
N ASN A 148 0.59 7.83 -21.31
CA ASN A 148 0.56 7.42 -22.73
C ASN A 148 0.96 5.95 -22.96
N MET A 149 1.87 5.43 -22.14
CA MET A 149 2.30 4.02 -22.20
C MET A 149 1.40 3.08 -21.38
N GLY A 150 0.50 3.62 -20.57
CA GLY A 150 -0.37 2.83 -19.68
C GLY A 150 0.43 2.00 -18.67
N MET A 151 1.47 2.59 -18.07
CA MET A 151 2.43 1.87 -17.21
C MET A 151 1.81 1.28 -15.95
N LEU A 152 0.70 1.86 -15.46
CA LEU A 152 -0.05 1.38 -14.30
C LEU A 152 -1.52 1.17 -14.70
N PRO A 153 -1.87 0.03 -15.31
CA PRO A 153 -3.19 -0.19 -15.90
C PRO A 153 -4.34 -0.17 -14.90
N ASP A 154 -4.09 -0.53 -13.63
CA ASP A 154 -5.07 -0.49 -12.55
C ASP A 154 -5.11 0.87 -11.82
N GLY A 155 -4.36 1.86 -12.31
CA GLY A 155 -4.31 3.21 -11.76
C GLY A 155 -3.74 3.27 -10.33
N TYR A 156 -4.39 4.07 -9.47
CA TYR A 156 -3.97 4.19 -8.07
C TYR A 156 -5.11 3.94 -7.09
N THR A 157 -4.75 3.67 -5.85
CA THR A 157 -5.69 3.50 -4.73
C THR A 157 -5.22 4.32 -3.53
N VAL A 158 -6.14 5.11 -2.98
CA VAL A 158 -5.88 5.88 -1.76
C VAL A 158 -6.16 5.01 -0.54
N ASN A 159 -5.15 4.79 0.29
CA ASN A 159 -5.29 4.08 1.55
C ASN A 159 -5.27 5.07 2.72
N HIS A 160 -6.41 5.26 3.37
CA HIS A 160 -6.59 6.19 4.48
C HIS A 160 -5.89 5.77 5.79
N PHE A 161 -5.35 4.56 5.85
CA PHE A 161 -4.67 4.01 7.02
C PHE A 161 -3.15 4.04 6.90
N LEU A 162 -2.61 4.75 5.90
CA LEU A 162 -1.20 5.07 5.79
C LEU A 162 -0.93 6.40 6.50
N PRO A 163 -0.20 6.41 7.63
CA PRO A 163 0.10 7.63 8.38
C PRO A 163 1.24 8.44 7.77
N ASP A 164 2.15 7.80 7.03
CA ASP A 164 3.25 8.45 6.36
C ASP A 164 2.72 9.24 5.15
N PRO A 165 2.90 10.58 5.11
CA PRO A 165 2.37 11.41 4.04
C PRO A 165 3.11 11.25 2.71
N ASP A 166 4.32 10.73 2.71
CA ASP A 166 5.24 10.75 1.56
C ASP A 166 5.47 9.34 0.98
N ALA A 167 5.12 8.28 1.72
CA ALA A 167 5.32 6.91 1.26
C ALA A 167 4.34 6.54 0.13
N PHE A 168 4.85 5.92 -0.92
CA PHE A 168 4.05 5.31 -1.97
C PHE A 168 4.55 3.91 -2.30
N PHE A 169 3.65 3.06 -2.75
CA PHE A 169 3.95 1.67 -3.08
C PHE A 169 3.42 1.32 -4.47
N ILE A 170 4.16 0.48 -5.18
CA ILE A 170 3.74 -0.03 -6.49
C ILE A 170 3.52 -1.54 -6.34
N LYS A 171 2.30 -1.96 -6.65
CA LYS A 171 1.97 -3.37 -6.76
C LYS A 171 2.35 -3.86 -8.15
N THR A 172 2.99 -5.02 -8.23
CA THR A 172 3.32 -5.72 -9.48
C THR A 172 2.28 -6.80 -9.82
N ASP A 173 2.35 -7.33 -11.00
CA ASP A 173 1.59 -8.49 -11.48
C ASP A 173 2.05 -9.82 -10.83
#